data_1739c776dedb93fbe8c263f1205563db
#
_entry.id   1739c776dedb93fbe8c263f1205563db
#
_cell.length_a   1.000
_cell.length_b   1.000
_cell.length_c   1.000
_cell.angle_alpha   90.00
_cell.angle_beta   90.00
_cell.angle_gamma   90.00
#
_symmetry.space_group_name_H-M   'P 1'
#
loop_
_entity.id
_entity.type
_entity.pdbx_description
1 polymer ?
#
loop_
_entity_poly.entity_id
_entity_poly.type
_entity_poly.pdbx_seq_one_letter_code
_entity_poly.pdbx_strand_id
1 'polypeptide(L)'
;IWSQITIPNEFQPVGKYNIGVTAGIETTVCAGDWIEGMNRMDMNLVSSQHSKKVFEITQFEKKDKEKTVGHIKLEKPVEVLFEGLNLDVYKKLSPKEVSLDLSQIKESFCYLFVGHWMNGSYGHDRKNVGLLVKSFLETFKNQKNKPALILKASIGSSSYASREALLKRISALKKTVNSSNLPNIYIMNGDLSDQEINELYNHPKVKAMVSLTKGEGFGRPLLEFSSIGKPMIASGWSGQVDFLHPEKTFLLGGELEQVHESAANKWILKESKWFKPDLNIIGSVLKDMFKNYKNYVVKGKQQGHHSRTNFSFDKMTELLGTYLEKYVNVPAEVELQLPTLEKID
;
A
#
# COMPACT_ATOMS: atom_id res chain seq x y z
N ILE A 1 -17.19 23.73 1.36
CA ILE A 1 -16.67 22.36 1.57
C ILE A 1 -15.32 22.46 2.27
N TRP A 2 -15.10 21.61 3.25
CA TRP A 2 -13.82 21.44 3.94
C TRP A 2 -13.41 19.97 3.88
N SER A 3 -12.22 19.68 3.36
CA SER A 3 -11.67 18.32 3.32
C SER A 3 -10.44 18.18 4.23
N GLN A 4 -10.32 17.06 4.91
CA GLN A 4 -9.20 16.73 5.78
C GLN A 4 -8.62 15.38 5.36
N ILE A 5 -7.30 15.32 5.19
CA ILE A 5 -6.56 14.10 4.85
C ILE A 5 -5.71 13.75 6.06
N THR A 6 -6.20 12.86 6.90
CA THR A 6 -5.50 12.39 8.11
C THR A 6 -6.10 11.06 8.62
N ILE A 7 -5.65 10.60 9.79
CA ILE A 7 -6.28 9.45 10.48
C ILE A 7 -7.64 9.88 11.06
N PRO A 8 -8.66 9.03 11.01
CA PRO A 8 -10.05 9.43 11.29
C PRO A 8 -10.30 10.02 12.68
N ASN A 9 -9.60 9.58 13.72
CA ASN A 9 -9.76 10.15 15.06
C ASN A 9 -9.39 11.65 15.16
N GLU A 10 -8.64 12.17 14.18
CA GLU A 10 -8.26 13.59 14.11
C GLU A 10 -9.24 14.44 13.30
N PHE A 11 -10.23 13.85 12.65
CA PHE A 11 -11.23 14.59 11.88
C PHE A 11 -12.02 15.57 12.76
N GLN A 12 -12.18 16.80 12.26
CA GLN A 12 -12.93 17.88 12.93
C GLN A 12 -13.94 18.51 11.96
N PRO A 13 -15.20 18.72 12.37
CA PRO A 13 -16.23 19.35 11.54
C PRO A 13 -16.05 20.88 11.55
N VAL A 14 -15.22 21.40 10.65
CA VAL A 14 -14.86 22.84 10.58
C VAL A 14 -15.71 23.59 9.57
N GLY A 15 -16.08 22.96 8.46
CA GLY A 15 -16.82 23.57 7.36
C GLY A 15 -18.33 23.37 7.45
N LYS A 16 -19.06 23.99 6.51
CA LYS A 16 -20.50 23.73 6.33
C LYS A 16 -20.78 22.33 5.80
N TYR A 17 -19.84 21.75 5.06
CA TYR A 17 -19.81 20.37 4.60
C TYR A 17 -18.39 19.84 4.75
N ASN A 18 -18.24 18.71 5.43
CA ASN A 18 -16.95 18.18 5.86
C ASN A 18 -16.70 16.81 5.24
N ILE A 19 -15.55 16.65 4.58
CA ILE A 19 -15.12 15.41 3.96
C ILE A 19 -13.88 14.89 4.68
N GLY A 20 -13.99 13.70 5.28
CA GLY A 20 -12.85 12.97 5.82
C GLY A 20 -12.21 12.09 4.76
N VAL A 21 -10.89 12.19 4.57
CA VAL A 21 -10.13 11.36 3.63
C VAL A 21 -9.06 10.60 4.41
N THR A 22 -9.04 9.29 4.31
CA THR A 22 -8.04 8.46 5.00
C THR A 22 -7.51 7.34 4.10
N ALA A 23 -6.25 6.96 4.31
CA ALA A 23 -5.59 5.86 3.60
C ALA A 23 -6.18 4.46 3.93
N GLY A 24 -7.10 4.40 4.88
CA GLY A 24 -7.80 3.17 5.24
C GLY A 24 -7.10 2.32 6.28
N ILE A 25 -7.47 1.06 6.32
CA ILE A 25 -7.07 0.09 7.34
C ILE A 25 -6.46 -1.16 6.70
N GLU A 26 -5.49 -1.76 7.38
CA GLU A 26 -4.77 -2.94 6.88
C GLU A 26 -5.18 -4.27 7.55
N THR A 27 -6.19 -4.22 8.41
CA THR A 27 -6.70 -5.38 9.18
C THR A 27 -8.20 -5.54 9.01
N THR A 28 -8.79 -6.52 9.68
CA THR A 28 -10.23 -6.81 9.56
C THR A 28 -11.13 -5.97 10.46
N VAL A 29 -10.56 -5.18 11.38
CA VAL A 29 -11.30 -4.32 12.33
C VAL A 29 -10.49 -3.06 12.56
N CYS A 30 -11.13 -1.90 12.57
CA CYS A 30 -10.50 -0.62 12.91
C CYS A 30 -10.77 -0.22 14.37
N ALA A 31 -10.04 0.77 14.88
CA ALA A 31 -10.27 1.31 16.22
C ALA A 31 -11.60 2.06 16.32
N GLY A 32 -12.26 2.00 17.49
CA GLY A 32 -13.56 2.63 17.71
C GLY A 32 -13.52 4.14 17.57
N ASP A 33 -12.45 4.79 18.02
CA ASP A 33 -12.24 6.23 17.89
C ASP A 33 -12.11 6.68 16.42
N TRP A 34 -11.72 5.77 15.50
CA TRP A 34 -11.75 6.03 14.07
C TRP A 34 -13.18 6.11 13.54
N ILE A 35 -14.06 5.21 13.98
CA ILE A 35 -15.48 5.24 13.62
C ILE A 35 -16.14 6.53 14.15
N GLU A 36 -15.86 6.90 15.40
CA GLU A 36 -16.36 8.14 15.98
C GLU A 36 -15.85 9.37 15.21
N GLY A 37 -14.60 9.33 14.75
CA GLY A 37 -14.02 10.37 13.88
C GLY A 37 -14.73 10.50 12.55
N MET A 38 -14.96 9.38 11.88
CA MET A 38 -15.68 9.35 10.61
C MET A 38 -17.13 9.83 10.75
N ASN A 39 -17.78 9.55 11.88
CA ASN A 39 -19.14 10.03 12.17
C ASN A 39 -19.24 11.54 12.39
N ARG A 40 -18.12 12.24 12.61
CA ARG A 40 -18.09 13.72 12.67
C ARG A 40 -18.13 14.36 11.27
N MET A 41 -17.83 13.60 10.22
CA MET A 41 -17.82 14.09 8.84
C MET A 41 -19.18 13.90 8.16
N ASP A 42 -19.48 14.71 7.15
CA ASP A 42 -20.68 14.54 6.34
C ASP A 42 -20.53 13.41 5.33
N MET A 43 -19.30 13.19 4.82
CA MET A 43 -18.91 12.10 3.92
C MET A 43 -17.48 11.69 4.23
N ASN A 44 -17.17 10.41 4.02
CA ASN A 44 -15.82 9.87 4.15
C ASN A 44 -15.34 9.22 2.84
N LEU A 45 -14.07 9.41 2.54
CA LEU A 45 -13.39 8.80 1.41
C LEU A 45 -12.26 7.91 1.92
N VAL A 46 -12.22 6.69 1.42
CA VAL A 46 -11.20 5.68 1.77
C VAL A 46 -10.55 5.14 0.50
N SER A 47 -9.33 4.63 0.63
CA SER A 47 -8.51 4.30 -0.54
C SER A 47 -8.86 2.98 -1.24
N SER A 48 -9.67 2.10 -0.61
CA SER A 48 -9.96 0.77 -1.15
C SER A 48 -11.30 0.19 -0.72
N GLN A 49 -11.80 -0.80 -1.48
CA GLN A 49 -12.97 -1.58 -1.11
C GLN A 49 -12.78 -2.34 0.20
N HIS A 50 -11.55 -2.82 0.45
CA HIS A 50 -11.21 -3.44 1.73
C HIS A 50 -11.45 -2.47 2.89
N SER A 51 -10.90 -1.26 2.82
CA SER A 51 -11.06 -0.25 3.85
C SER A 51 -12.52 0.15 4.03
N LYS A 52 -13.27 0.39 2.95
CA LYS A 52 -14.71 0.67 3.00
C LYS A 52 -15.45 -0.41 3.77
N LYS A 53 -15.26 -1.67 3.37
CA LYS A 53 -15.91 -2.80 4.03
C LYS A 53 -15.57 -2.89 5.52
N VAL A 54 -14.30 -2.69 5.89
CA VAL A 54 -13.87 -2.76 7.29
C VAL A 54 -14.55 -1.69 8.13
N PHE A 55 -14.62 -0.44 7.65
CA PHE A 55 -15.32 0.63 8.35
C PHE A 55 -16.82 0.37 8.48
N GLU A 56 -17.48 -0.16 7.43
CA GLU A 56 -18.91 -0.48 7.43
C GLU A 56 -19.29 -1.60 8.40
N ILE A 57 -18.42 -2.62 8.56
CA ILE A 57 -18.73 -3.78 9.41
C ILE A 57 -18.21 -3.66 10.83
N THR A 58 -17.28 -2.72 11.10
CA THR A 58 -16.74 -2.55 12.45
C THR A 58 -17.79 -1.96 13.37
N GLN A 59 -18.04 -2.63 14.48
CA GLN A 59 -18.91 -2.14 15.54
C GLN A 59 -18.39 -2.55 16.91
N PHE A 60 -18.62 -1.70 17.89
CA PHE A 60 -18.28 -1.95 19.28
C PHE A 60 -19.47 -1.64 20.19
N GLU A 61 -19.59 -2.40 21.28
CA GLU A 61 -20.52 -2.06 22.36
C GLU A 61 -19.96 -0.89 23.17
N LYS A 62 -20.76 0.16 23.34
CA LYS A 62 -20.44 1.24 24.29
C LYS A 62 -20.99 0.84 25.66
N LYS A 63 -20.11 0.65 26.63
CA LYS A 63 -20.48 0.25 28.00
C LYS A 63 -20.31 1.41 28.95
N ASP A 64 -21.30 1.62 29.81
CA ASP A 64 -21.18 2.41 31.04
C ASP A 64 -21.19 1.42 32.20
N LYS A 65 -20.03 1.26 32.86
CA LYS A 65 -19.76 0.21 33.84
C LYS A 65 -19.97 -1.16 33.20
N GLU A 66 -21.01 -1.91 33.61
CA GLU A 66 -21.31 -3.24 33.06
C GLU A 66 -22.53 -3.26 32.11
N LYS A 67 -23.17 -2.10 31.89
CA LYS A 67 -24.36 -2.02 31.03
C LYS A 67 -23.99 -1.49 29.65
N THR A 68 -24.46 -2.20 28.60
CA THR A 68 -24.37 -1.70 27.23
C THR A 68 -25.33 -0.52 27.08
N VAL A 69 -24.78 0.66 26.81
CA VAL A 69 -25.54 1.93 26.63
C VAL A 69 -25.69 2.33 25.17
N GLY A 70 -25.09 1.60 24.25
CA GLY A 70 -25.17 1.84 22.81
C GLY A 70 -24.13 1.08 22.01
N HIS A 71 -24.06 1.37 20.72
CA HIS A 71 -23.07 0.81 19.81
C HIS A 71 -22.31 1.92 19.08
N ILE A 72 -21.02 1.74 18.89
CA ILE A 72 -20.19 2.56 18.01
C ILE A 72 -20.16 1.85 16.67
N LYS A 73 -20.75 2.44 15.63
CA LYS A 73 -20.76 1.97 14.25
C LYS A 73 -20.71 3.15 13.30
N LEU A 74 -20.33 2.92 12.07
CA LEU A 74 -20.35 3.95 11.04
C LEU A 74 -21.80 4.31 10.66
N GLU A 75 -22.14 5.61 10.75
CA GLU A 75 -23.44 6.16 10.43
C GLU A 75 -23.41 7.11 9.22
N LYS A 76 -22.23 7.52 8.82
CA LYS A 76 -22.00 8.46 7.72
C LYS A 76 -21.60 7.74 6.43
N PRO A 77 -21.90 8.32 5.26
CA PRO A 77 -21.50 7.76 3.99
C PRO A 77 -19.98 7.56 3.91
N VAL A 78 -19.57 6.42 3.35
CA VAL A 78 -18.18 6.11 3.01
C VAL A 78 -18.10 5.63 1.56
N GLU A 79 -17.23 6.24 0.78
CA GLU A 79 -17.00 5.88 -0.62
C GLU A 79 -15.52 5.62 -0.88
N VAL A 80 -15.24 4.81 -1.89
CA VAL A 80 -13.87 4.48 -2.28
C VAL A 80 -13.36 5.52 -3.26
N LEU A 81 -12.37 6.29 -2.85
CA LEU A 81 -11.56 7.12 -3.72
C LEU A 81 -10.13 6.58 -3.70
N PHE A 82 -9.78 5.78 -4.69
CA PHE A 82 -8.45 5.18 -4.78
C PHE A 82 -7.35 6.26 -4.90
N GLU A 83 -6.11 5.91 -4.55
CA GLU A 83 -4.95 6.81 -4.70
C GLU A 83 -4.51 6.83 -6.17
N GLY A 84 -4.85 7.88 -6.90
CA GLY A 84 -4.58 8.00 -8.33
C GLY A 84 -3.10 8.03 -8.67
N LEU A 85 -2.73 7.37 -9.77
CA LEU A 85 -1.39 7.31 -10.30
C LEU A 85 -1.07 8.58 -11.10
N ASN A 86 0.01 9.27 -10.74
CA ASN A 86 0.57 10.36 -11.54
C ASN A 86 1.33 9.80 -12.75
N LEU A 87 0.71 9.84 -13.94
CA LEU A 87 1.28 9.29 -15.17
C LEU A 87 2.40 10.15 -15.77
N ASP A 88 2.56 11.40 -15.34
CA ASP A 88 3.69 12.25 -15.74
C ASP A 88 4.99 11.78 -15.08
N VAL A 89 4.87 11.21 -13.89
CA VAL A 89 5.99 10.68 -13.10
C VAL A 89 6.16 9.18 -13.33
N TYR A 90 5.11 8.40 -13.01
CA TYR A 90 5.17 6.93 -13.04
C TYR A 90 4.85 6.40 -14.43
N LYS A 91 5.86 6.39 -15.28
CA LYS A 91 5.78 5.96 -16.66
C LYS A 91 6.97 5.09 -17.04
N LYS A 92 6.78 4.34 -18.12
CA LYS A 92 7.85 3.53 -18.67
C LYS A 92 8.95 4.42 -19.26
N LEU A 93 10.19 4.20 -18.82
CA LEU A 93 11.39 4.84 -19.34
C LEU A 93 12.16 3.86 -20.23
N SER A 94 12.86 4.40 -21.22
CA SER A 94 13.89 3.66 -21.96
C SER A 94 15.13 3.48 -21.07
N PRO A 95 16.00 2.49 -21.32
CA PRO A 95 17.23 2.31 -20.54
C PRO A 95 18.17 3.51 -20.54
N LYS A 96 18.09 4.40 -21.54
CA LYS A 96 18.91 5.61 -21.66
C LYS A 96 18.42 6.76 -20.76
N GLU A 97 17.14 6.72 -20.38
CA GLU A 97 16.52 7.72 -19.50
C GLU A 97 16.69 7.39 -18.02
N VAL A 98 17.22 6.21 -17.69
CA VAL A 98 17.47 5.79 -16.31
C VAL A 98 18.88 6.20 -15.92
N SER A 99 19.00 7.19 -15.06
CA SER A 99 20.28 7.72 -14.55
C SER A 99 20.71 7.08 -13.22
N LEU A 100 19.79 6.43 -12.52
CA LEU A 100 20.03 5.80 -11.22
C LEU A 100 21.15 4.74 -11.33
N ASP A 101 22.23 4.93 -10.59
CA ASP A 101 23.38 4.03 -10.63
C ASP A 101 23.19 2.80 -9.71
N LEU A 102 23.08 1.63 -10.31
CA LEU A 102 23.12 0.33 -9.66
C LEU A 102 24.33 -0.51 -10.12
N SER A 103 25.43 0.12 -10.52
CA SER A 103 26.65 -0.57 -10.99
C SER A 103 27.23 -1.55 -9.97
N GLN A 104 27.08 -1.23 -8.67
CA GLN A 104 27.53 -2.09 -7.55
C GLN A 104 26.78 -3.43 -7.47
N ILE A 105 25.58 -3.52 -8.05
CA ILE A 105 24.81 -4.76 -8.11
C ILE A 105 25.33 -5.58 -9.30
N LYS A 106 25.85 -6.77 -9.05
CA LYS A 106 26.47 -7.63 -10.08
C LYS A 106 25.42 -8.41 -10.87
N GLU A 107 24.28 -8.72 -10.27
CA GLU A 107 23.22 -9.51 -10.86
C GLU A 107 22.44 -8.72 -11.90
N SER A 108 22.10 -9.37 -13.01
CA SER A 108 21.24 -8.82 -14.06
C SER A 108 19.76 -9.03 -13.80
N PHE A 109 19.41 -9.84 -12.80
CA PHE A 109 18.04 -10.08 -12.35
C PHE A 109 17.92 -9.77 -10.86
N CYS A 110 17.18 -8.72 -10.55
CA CYS A 110 16.87 -8.36 -9.17
C CYS A 110 15.36 -8.35 -8.94
N TYR A 111 14.95 -8.98 -7.84
CA TYR A 111 13.66 -8.72 -7.22
C TYR A 111 13.75 -7.41 -6.44
N LEU A 112 12.66 -6.66 -6.39
CA LEU A 112 12.55 -5.42 -5.64
C LEU A 112 11.47 -5.54 -4.57
N PHE A 113 11.74 -5.05 -3.39
CA PHE A 113 10.77 -4.73 -2.36
C PHE A 113 10.86 -3.22 -2.05
N VAL A 114 9.70 -2.56 -1.92
CA VAL A 114 9.61 -1.14 -1.52
C VAL A 114 8.66 -1.02 -0.33
N GLY A 115 9.13 -0.43 0.76
CA GLY A 115 8.32 -0.20 1.96
C GLY A 115 9.13 -0.13 3.25
N HIS A 116 8.43 0.03 4.37
CA HIS A 116 9.05 0.04 5.69
C HIS A 116 9.15 -1.37 6.27
N TRP A 117 10.24 -1.68 6.94
CA TRP A 117 10.31 -2.86 7.79
C TRP A 117 9.69 -2.52 9.14
N MET A 118 8.40 -2.80 9.25
CA MET A 118 7.57 -2.42 10.39
C MET A 118 7.98 -3.12 11.69
N ASN A 119 7.39 -2.66 12.81
CA ASN A 119 7.52 -3.34 14.10
C ASN A 119 6.79 -4.70 14.06
N GLY A 120 7.31 -5.62 14.86
CA GLY A 120 6.83 -7.00 14.96
C GLY A 120 8.01 -7.95 15.11
N SER A 121 7.82 -9.06 15.82
CA SER A 121 8.77 -10.17 15.84
C SER A 121 8.86 -10.83 14.46
N TYR A 122 9.81 -11.73 14.27
CA TYR A 122 10.01 -12.40 12.97
C TYR A 122 8.73 -13.07 12.47
N GLY A 123 8.33 -12.71 11.24
CA GLY A 123 7.10 -13.20 10.61
C GLY A 123 5.81 -12.52 11.09
N HIS A 124 5.92 -11.53 11.98
CA HIS A 124 4.77 -10.82 12.53
C HIS A 124 4.79 -9.31 12.26
N ASP A 125 5.74 -8.80 11.48
CA ASP A 125 5.63 -7.43 10.97
C ASP A 125 4.63 -7.36 9.79
N ARG A 126 3.89 -6.26 9.69
CA ARG A 126 2.82 -6.09 8.69
C ARG A 126 3.31 -6.26 7.24
N LYS A 127 4.47 -5.74 6.92
CA LYS A 127 5.04 -5.85 5.57
C LYS A 127 5.74 -7.20 5.31
N ASN A 128 5.92 -8.00 6.34
CA ASN A 128 6.47 -9.36 6.28
C ASN A 128 7.88 -9.44 5.65
N VAL A 129 8.67 -8.39 5.87
CA VAL A 129 10.00 -8.22 5.21
C VAL A 129 10.98 -9.28 5.68
N GLY A 130 10.97 -9.60 6.98
CA GLY A 130 11.84 -10.63 7.53
C GLY A 130 11.60 -11.99 6.89
N LEU A 131 10.34 -12.32 6.66
CA LEU A 131 9.95 -13.57 6.03
C LEU A 131 10.29 -13.58 4.53
N LEU A 132 10.10 -12.46 3.82
CA LEU A 132 10.54 -12.30 2.43
C LEU A 132 12.04 -12.57 2.30
N VAL A 133 12.86 -11.93 3.16
CA VAL A 133 14.31 -12.11 3.18
C VAL A 133 14.67 -13.57 3.41
N LYS A 134 14.09 -14.20 4.42
CA LYS A 134 14.37 -15.61 4.76
C LYS A 134 13.97 -16.54 3.61
N SER A 135 12.76 -16.40 3.07
CA SER A 135 12.28 -17.21 1.95
C SER A 135 13.15 -17.05 0.70
N PHE A 136 13.58 -15.82 0.41
CA PHE A 136 14.50 -15.56 -0.71
C PHE A 136 15.86 -16.26 -0.52
N LEU A 137 16.45 -16.14 0.66
CA LEU A 137 17.72 -16.79 0.99
C LEU A 137 17.61 -18.33 0.86
N GLU A 138 16.58 -18.93 1.46
CA GLU A 138 16.35 -20.38 1.41
C GLU A 138 16.08 -20.87 -0.02
N THR A 139 15.37 -20.07 -0.82
CA THR A 139 15.01 -20.42 -2.20
C THR A 139 16.22 -20.50 -3.11
N PHE A 140 17.18 -19.57 -2.98
CA PHE A 140 18.30 -19.42 -3.90
C PHE A 140 19.65 -19.83 -3.31
N LYS A 141 19.72 -20.32 -2.07
CA LYS A 141 20.97 -20.86 -1.52
C LYS A 141 21.52 -21.97 -2.40
N ASN A 142 22.83 -22.09 -2.48
CA ASN A 142 23.57 -23.12 -3.21
C ASN A 142 23.32 -23.16 -4.74
N GLN A 143 22.59 -22.20 -5.31
CA GLN A 143 22.41 -22.11 -6.74
C GLN A 143 23.67 -21.52 -7.40
N LYS A 144 24.02 -21.98 -8.61
CA LYS A 144 25.11 -21.39 -9.41
C LYS A 144 24.71 -20.00 -9.92
N ASN A 145 23.51 -19.90 -10.51
CA ASN A 145 22.93 -18.65 -10.98
C ASN A 145 21.85 -18.21 -10.00
N LYS A 146 22.03 -17.06 -9.41
CA LYS A 146 21.13 -16.50 -8.39
C LYS A 146 20.67 -15.11 -8.80
N PRO A 147 19.40 -14.78 -8.59
CA PRO A 147 18.96 -13.38 -8.61
C PRO A 147 19.44 -12.67 -7.34
N ALA A 148 19.34 -11.34 -7.32
CA ALA A 148 19.46 -10.56 -6.10
C ALA A 148 18.10 -10.07 -5.60
N LEU A 149 18.06 -9.63 -4.33
CA LEU A 149 16.93 -8.91 -3.75
C LEU A 149 17.40 -7.50 -3.38
N ILE A 150 16.73 -6.49 -3.94
CA ILE A 150 16.89 -5.10 -3.54
C ILE A 150 15.78 -4.77 -2.55
N LEU A 151 16.17 -4.29 -1.37
CA LEU A 151 15.28 -3.78 -0.35
C LEU A 151 15.38 -2.25 -0.33
N LYS A 152 14.48 -1.55 -0.99
CA LYS A 152 14.26 -0.11 -0.78
C LYS A 152 13.42 0.03 0.49
N ALA A 153 14.11 0.10 1.62
CA ALA A 153 13.46 -0.02 2.92
C ALA A 153 14.07 0.90 3.98
N SER A 154 13.24 1.26 4.97
CA SER A 154 13.64 1.95 6.19
C SER A 154 12.94 1.34 7.41
N ILE A 155 13.44 1.68 8.60
CA ILE A 155 12.78 1.41 9.88
C ILE A 155 12.41 2.76 10.48
N GLY A 156 11.17 3.19 10.23
CA GLY A 156 10.63 4.49 10.66
C GLY A 156 11.18 5.68 9.87
N SER A 157 12.50 5.84 9.74
CA SER A 157 13.13 6.96 9.03
C SER A 157 14.28 6.50 8.15
N SER A 158 14.76 7.38 7.25
CA SER A 158 15.92 7.16 6.39
C SER A 158 17.23 7.61 7.05
N SER A 159 17.43 7.24 8.32
CA SER A 159 18.61 7.60 9.10
C SER A 159 19.71 6.54 9.03
N TYR A 160 20.94 6.92 9.42
CA TYR A 160 22.03 5.97 9.59
C TYR A 160 21.69 4.85 10.59
N ALA A 161 21.02 5.19 11.70
CA ALA A 161 20.59 4.21 12.68
C ALA A 161 19.58 3.20 12.09
N SER A 162 18.65 3.66 11.24
CA SER A 162 17.72 2.81 10.50
C SER A 162 18.48 1.86 9.57
N ARG A 163 19.47 2.35 8.84
CA ARG A 163 20.32 1.52 7.96
C ARG A 163 21.06 0.44 8.74
N GLU A 164 21.71 0.79 9.86
CA GLU A 164 22.41 -0.18 10.70
C GLU A 164 21.46 -1.22 11.29
N ALA A 165 20.26 -0.84 11.70
CA ALA A 165 19.25 -1.77 12.19
C ALA A 165 18.79 -2.75 11.09
N LEU A 166 18.61 -2.28 9.84
CA LEU A 166 18.31 -3.14 8.69
C LEU A 166 19.43 -4.16 8.45
N LEU A 167 20.70 -3.69 8.45
CA LEU A 167 21.87 -4.56 8.26
C LEU A 167 21.95 -5.65 9.35
N LYS A 168 21.71 -5.28 10.61
CA LYS A 168 21.69 -6.23 11.74
C LYS A 168 20.59 -7.28 11.57
N ARG A 169 19.35 -6.88 11.20
CA ARG A 169 18.22 -7.81 10.94
C ARG A 169 18.57 -8.78 9.82
N ILE A 170 19.09 -8.31 8.69
CA ILE A 170 19.48 -9.16 7.56
C ILE A 170 20.63 -10.10 7.93
N SER A 171 21.65 -9.61 8.64
CA SER A 171 22.76 -10.44 9.11
C SER A 171 22.28 -11.56 10.04
N ALA A 172 21.36 -11.26 10.95
CA ALA A 172 20.76 -12.26 11.83
C ALA A 172 20.01 -13.34 11.02
N LEU A 173 19.21 -12.92 10.01
CA LEU A 173 18.51 -13.88 9.15
C LEU A 173 19.47 -14.74 8.32
N LYS A 174 20.53 -14.17 7.75
CA LYS A 174 21.57 -14.94 7.04
C LYS A 174 22.17 -16.04 7.90
N LYS A 175 22.43 -15.78 9.19
CA LYS A 175 22.96 -16.79 10.13
C LYS A 175 22.00 -17.96 10.39
N THR A 176 20.69 -17.77 10.19
CA THR A 176 19.69 -18.84 10.35
C THR A 176 19.56 -19.73 9.13
N VAL A 177 20.21 -19.39 8.01
CA VAL A 177 20.20 -20.21 6.78
C VAL A 177 21.45 -21.09 6.77
N ASN A 178 21.24 -22.39 6.74
CA ASN A 178 22.36 -23.35 6.70
C ASN A 178 22.99 -23.41 5.30
N SER A 179 23.81 -22.41 4.97
CA SER A 179 24.60 -22.35 3.73
C SER A 179 25.59 -21.18 3.79
N SER A 180 26.78 -21.39 3.25
CA SER A 180 27.77 -20.33 2.98
C SER A 180 27.60 -19.67 1.61
N ASN A 181 26.80 -20.30 0.69
CA ASN A 181 26.58 -19.83 -0.67
C ASN A 181 25.16 -19.26 -0.83
N LEU A 182 24.96 -18.04 -0.32
CA LEU A 182 23.69 -17.33 -0.31
C LEU A 182 23.55 -16.37 -1.51
N PRO A 183 22.30 -16.04 -1.93
CA PRO A 183 22.06 -14.94 -2.87
C PRO A 183 22.35 -13.59 -2.21
N ASN A 184 22.66 -12.57 -3.02
CA ASN A 184 22.91 -11.23 -2.52
C ASN A 184 21.61 -10.50 -2.19
N ILE A 185 21.67 -9.71 -1.11
CA ILE A 185 20.63 -8.77 -0.72
C ILE A 185 21.28 -7.39 -0.63
N TYR A 186 20.72 -6.43 -1.34
CA TYR A 186 21.16 -5.05 -1.36
C TYR A 186 20.14 -4.17 -0.63
N ILE A 187 20.62 -3.26 0.18
CA ILE A 187 19.77 -2.28 0.90
C ILE A 187 19.91 -0.92 0.22
N MET A 188 18.79 -0.32 -0.07
CA MET A 188 18.68 1.07 -0.45
C MET A 188 17.88 1.78 0.64
N ASN A 189 18.62 2.35 1.61
CA ASN A 189 18.07 3.15 2.70
C ASN A 189 18.40 4.61 2.43
N GLY A 190 17.38 5.45 2.34
CA GLY A 190 17.49 6.85 1.97
C GLY A 190 16.20 7.29 1.31
N ASP A 191 15.93 8.57 1.29
CA ASP A 191 14.79 9.13 0.58
C ASP A 191 15.14 9.25 -0.90
N LEU A 192 14.20 8.90 -1.73
CA LEU A 192 14.25 9.07 -3.17
C LEU A 192 13.05 9.93 -3.56
N SER A 193 13.25 10.82 -4.51
CA SER A 193 12.15 11.53 -5.18
C SER A 193 11.28 10.55 -5.97
N ASP A 194 10.08 10.97 -6.32
CA ASP A 194 9.18 10.15 -7.15
C ASP A 194 9.81 9.79 -8.50
N GLN A 195 10.60 10.69 -9.08
CA GLN A 195 11.37 10.45 -10.31
C GLN A 195 12.42 9.37 -10.11
N GLU A 196 13.21 9.44 -9.05
CA GLU A 196 14.22 8.42 -8.73
C GLU A 196 13.58 7.05 -8.41
N ILE A 197 12.41 7.04 -7.75
CA ILE A 197 11.63 5.82 -7.55
C ILE A 197 11.17 5.26 -8.89
N ASN A 198 10.68 6.11 -9.81
CA ASN A 198 10.31 5.66 -11.15
C ASN A 198 11.52 5.12 -11.93
N GLU A 199 12.69 5.75 -11.81
CA GLU A 199 13.93 5.23 -12.41
C GLU A 199 14.31 3.87 -11.82
N LEU A 200 14.21 3.69 -10.49
CA LEU A 200 14.43 2.40 -9.84
C LEU A 200 13.50 1.33 -10.38
N TYR A 201 12.22 1.64 -10.54
CA TYR A 201 11.23 0.73 -11.12
C TYR A 201 11.55 0.36 -12.57
N ASN A 202 12.03 1.32 -13.35
CA ASN A 202 12.41 1.12 -14.75
C ASN A 202 13.80 0.49 -14.93
N HIS A 203 14.67 0.52 -13.90
CA HIS A 203 16.06 0.09 -14.04
C HIS A 203 16.17 -1.32 -14.67
N PRO A 204 17.07 -1.53 -15.65
CA PRO A 204 17.19 -2.82 -16.39
C PRO A 204 17.47 -4.04 -15.53
N LYS A 205 18.16 -3.86 -14.37
CA LYS A 205 18.44 -4.96 -13.42
C LYS A 205 17.22 -5.32 -12.57
N VAL A 206 16.29 -4.39 -12.31
CA VAL A 206 15.04 -4.64 -11.59
C VAL A 206 14.06 -5.33 -12.52
N LYS A 207 13.76 -6.59 -12.27
CA LYS A 207 12.92 -7.43 -13.13
C LYS A 207 11.52 -7.62 -12.59
N ALA A 208 11.36 -7.76 -11.30
CA ALA A 208 10.06 -8.00 -10.68
C ALA A 208 9.99 -7.37 -9.29
N MET A 209 8.79 -7.01 -8.84
CA MET A 209 8.53 -6.63 -7.46
C MET A 209 7.93 -7.81 -6.69
N VAL A 210 8.26 -7.92 -5.40
CA VAL A 210 7.70 -8.91 -4.50
C VAL A 210 7.28 -8.27 -3.18
N SER A 211 6.05 -8.53 -2.75
CA SER A 211 5.49 -8.05 -1.48
C SER A 211 4.67 -9.14 -0.82
N LEU A 212 5.08 -9.53 0.38
CA LEU A 212 4.38 -10.52 1.22
C LEU A 212 3.56 -9.84 2.31
N THR A 213 3.10 -8.62 2.06
CA THR A 213 2.37 -7.81 3.04
C THR A 213 1.16 -8.56 3.61
N LYS A 214 0.91 -8.38 4.90
CA LYS A 214 -0.26 -8.93 5.59
C LYS A 214 -1.51 -8.07 5.44
N GLY A 215 -1.35 -6.85 4.95
CA GLY A 215 -2.44 -5.91 4.67
C GLY A 215 -1.92 -4.54 4.24
N GLU A 216 -2.67 -3.92 3.34
CA GLU A 216 -2.47 -2.55 2.86
C GLU A 216 -3.81 -1.81 2.86
N GLY A 217 -3.82 -0.56 3.26
CA GLY A 217 -4.97 0.30 3.02
C GLY A 217 -5.25 0.44 1.52
N PHE A 218 -4.19 0.65 0.73
CA PHE A 218 -4.24 0.66 -0.73
C PHE A 218 -3.07 -0.10 -1.35
N GLY A 219 -1.84 0.28 -1.05
CA GLY A 219 -0.64 -0.35 -1.60
C GLY A 219 0.00 0.46 -2.72
N ARG A 220 0.14 1.78 -2.52
CA ARG A 220 0.65 2.73 -3.51
C ARG A 220 1.93 2.27 -4.24
N PRO A 221 3.01 1.78 -3.58
CA PRO A 221 4.20 1.31 -4.29
C PRO A 221 3.93 0.14 -5.26
N LEU A 222 2.92 -0.68 -4.97
CA LEU A 222 2.51 -1.77 -5.86
C LEU A 222 1.79 -1.23 -7.11
N LEU A 223 0.92 -0.22 -6.95
CA LEU A 223 0.28 0.44 -8.08
C LEU A 223 1.31 1.13 -8.97
N GLU A 224 2.22 1.91 -8.38
CA GLU A 224 3.29 2.61 -9.08
C GLU A 224 4.16 1.65 -9.90
N PHE A 225 4.65 0.58 -9.28
CA PHE A 225 5.45 -0.42 -9.98
C PHE A 225 4.65 -1.14 -11.07
N SER A 226 3.39 -1.48 -10.81
CA SER A 226 2.55 -2.17 -11.78
C SER A 226 2.42 -1.38 -13.09
N SER A 227 2.37 -0.04 -13.00
CA SER A 227 2.22 0.86 -14.16
C SER A 227 3.38 0.73 -15.16
N ILE A 228 4.56 0.32 -14.72
CA ILE A 228 5.74 0.14 -15.57
C ILE A 228 5.60 -1.11 -16.46
N GLY A 229 4.73 -2.02 -16.08
CA GLY A 229 4.46 -3.25 -16.85
C GLY A 229 5.47 -4.36 -16.62
N LYS A 230 6.14 -4.37 -15.46
CA LYS A 230 6.99 -5.47 -15.01
C LYS A 230 6.22 -6.45 -14.13
N PRO A 231 6.63 -7.73 -14.07
CA PRO A 231 5.97 -8.75 -13.26
C PRO A 231 6.00 -8.45 -11.77
N MET A 232 4.97 -8.95 -11.05
CA MET A 232 4.84 -8.80 -9.61
C MET A 232 4.39 -10.10 -8.95
N ILE A 233 4.83 -10.29 -7.70
CA ILE A 233 4.31 -11.28 -6.76
C ILE A 233 3.79 -10.49 -5.56
N ALA A 234 2.52 -10.62 -5.23
CA ALA A 234 1.92 -9.90 -4.10
C ALA A 234 0.94 -10.78 -3.33
N SER A 235 0.67 -10.45 -2.07
CA SER A 235 -0.40 -11.07 -1.30
C SER A 235 -1.76 -10.77 -1.95
N GLY A 236 -2.62 -11.76 -2.07
CA GLY A 236 -3.94 -11.67 -2.72
C GLY A 236 -5.04 -11.19 -1.77
N TRP A 237 -4.78 -10.15 -0.95
CA TRP A 237 -5.73 -9.66 0.05
C TRP A 237 -5.55 -8.17 0.34
N SER A 238 -6.63 -7.50 0.78
CA SER A 238 -6.72 -6.08 1.15
C SER A 238 -6.60 -5.10 -0.02
N GLY A 239 -6.20 -3.85 0.22
CA GLY A 239 -6.33 -2.75 -0.73
C GLY A 239 -5.69 -2.97 -2.11
N GLN A 240 -4.58 -3.69 -2.19
CA GLN A 240 -3.91 -3.91 -3.48
C GLN A 240 -4.70 -4.80 -4.46
N VAL A 241 -5.67 -5.58 -4.01
CA VAL A 241 -6.47 -6.41 -4.92
C VAL A 241 -7.50 -5.61 -5.71
N ASP A 242 -7.72 -4.34 -5.36
CA ASP A 242 -8.59 -3.46 -6.14
C ASP A 242 -7.98 -3.16 -7.52
N PHE A 243 -6.65 -3.10 -7.63
CA PHE A 243 -5.95 -2.78 -8.87
C PHE A 243 -5.06 -3.92 -9.41
N LEU A 244 -4.65 -4.88 -8.60
CA LEU A 244 -3.89 -6.04 -9.06
C LEU A 244 -4.83 -7.15 -9.52
N HIS A 245 -4.88 -7.37 -10.84
CA HIS A 245 -5.76 -8.37 -11.41
C HIS A 245 -5.14 -9.78 -11.30
N PRO A 246 -5.87 -10.81 -10.82
CA PRO A 246 -5.32 -12.14 -10.56
C PRO A 246 -4.81 -12.86 -11.82
N GLU A 247 -5.35 -12.57 -13.00
CA GLU A 247 -4.87 -13.14 -14.26
C GLU A 247 -3.60 -12.46 -14.78
N LYS A 248 -3.30 -11.24 -14.33
CA LYS A 248 -2.20 -10.39 -14.82
C LYS A 248 -1.05 -10.28 -13.83
N THR A 249 -1.31 -10.58 -12.55
CA THR A 249 -0.33 -10.51 -11.45
C THR A 249 -0.32 -11.85 -10.70
N PHE A 250 0.83 -12.28 -10.19
CA PHE A 250 0.85 -13.44 -9.32
C PHE A 250 0.40 -13.05 -7.92
N LEU A 251 -0.84 -13.35 -7.59
CA LEU A 251 -1.41 -13.13 -6.26
C LEU A 251 -1.29 -14.41 -5.43
N LEU A 252 -0.58 -14.30 -4.30
CA LEU A 252 -0.43 -15.39 -3.34
C LEU A 252 -1.74 -15.60 -2.60
N GLY A 253 -2.22 -16.84 -2.60
CA GLY A 253 -3.28 -17.29 -1.69
C GLY A 253 -2.79 -17.33 -0.24
N GLY A 254 -3.71 -17.54 0.69
CA GLY A 254 -3.40 -17.63 2.11
C GLY A 254 -4.65 -17.65 2.97
N GLU A 255 -4.48 -17.38 4.25
CA GLU A 255 -5.52 -17.38 5.27
C GLU A 255 -5.46 -16.14 6.16
N LEU A 256 -6.50 -15.87 6.93
CA LEU A 256 -6.48 -14.82 7.94
C LEU A 256 -5.94 -15.38 9.25
N GLU A 257 -4.93 -14.73 9.81
CA GLU A 257 -4.40 -15.01 11.14
C GLU A 257 -4.62 -13.83 12.09
N GLN A 258 -4.67 -14.09 13.39
CA GLN A 258 -4.76 -13.07 14.43
C GLN A 258 -3.51 -12.16 14.40
N VAL A 259 -3.71 -10.86 14.59
CA VAL A 259 -2.59 -9.93 14.79
C VAL A 259 -1.80 -10.34 16.03
N HIS A 260 -0.49 -10.52 15.85
CA HIS A 260 0.40 -10.87 16.94
C HIS A 260 0.66 -9.67 17.85
N GLU A 261 0.74 -9.88 19.16
CA GLU A 261 0.93 -8.80 20.15
C GLU A 261 2.15 -7.91 19.89
N SER A 262 3.24 -8.47 19.34
CA SER A 262 4.45 -7.70 19.00
C SER A 262 4.26 -6.65 17.89
N ALA A 263 3.18 -6.73 17.13
CA ALA A 263 2.82 -5.81 16.07
C ALA A 263 1.60 -4.95 16.44
N ALA A 264 0.85 -5.37 17.45
CA ALA A 264 -0.34 -4.66 17.90
C ALA A 264 0.00 -3.28 18.48
N ASN A 265 -0.85 -2.32 18.23
CA ASN A 265 -0.77 -0.96 18.78
C ASN A 265 -2.19 -0.37 18.82
N LYS A 266 -2.31 0.93 19.09
CA LYS A 266 -3.63 1.60 19.15
C LYS A 266 -4.41 1.61 17.82
N TRP A 267 -3.74 1.36 16.68
CA TRP A 267 -4.37 1.36 15.35
C TRP A 267 -4.49 -0.04 14.75
N ILE A 268 -3.51 -0.90 15.00
CA ILE A 268 -3.52 -2.31 14.61
C ILE A 268 -3.93 -3.10 15.86
N LEU A 269 -5.22 -3.40 15.94
CA LEU A 269 -5.82 -4.02 17.12
C LEU A 269 -5.42 -5.48 17.23
N LYS A 270 -5.14 -5.93 18.45
CA LYS A 270 -4.82 -7.32 18.76
C LYS A 270 -5.98 -8.27 18.40
N GLU A 271 -7.21 -7.80 18.53
CA GLU A 271 -8.44 -8.56 18.25
C GLU A 271 -8.71 -8.68 16.75
N SER A 272 -8.03 -7.90 15.94
CA SER A 272 -8.18 -7.94 14.48
C SER A 272 -7.37 -9.09 13.86
N LYS A 273 -7.67 -9.37 12.61
CA LYS A 273 -6.93 -10.32 11.78
C LYS A 273 -6.31 -9.61 10.59
N TRP A 274 -5.28 -10.20 10.04
CA TRP A 274 -4.65 -9.83 8.79
C TRP A 274 -4.29 -11.07 7.97
N PHE A 275 -3.77 -10.87 6.77
CA PHE A 275 -3.49 -11.96 5.85
C PHE A 275 -2.14 -12.62 6.14
N LYS A 276 -2.13 -13.95 6.12
CA LYS A 276 -0.93 -14.76 6.12
C LYS A 276 -0.82 -15.46 4.78
N PRO A 277 0.09 -14.97 3.89
CA PRO A 277 0.27 -15.61 2.59
C PRO A 277 0.80 -17.04 2.76
N ASP A 278 0.42 -17.92 1.84
CA ASP A 278 0.95 -19.29 1.80
C ASP A 278 2.43 -19.28 1.41
N LEU A 279 3.27 -19.55 2.39
CA LEU A 279 4.72 -19.52 2.23
C LEU A 279 5.28 -20.78 1.59
N ASN A 280 4.50 -21.87 1.56
CA ASN A 280 4.95 -23.11 0.96
C ASN A 280 5.22 -22.98 -0.54
N ILE A 281 4.47 -22.09 -1.20
CA ILE A 281 4.59 -21.86 -2.63
C ILE A 281 5.56 -20.74 -3.01
N ILE A 282 5.93 -19.85 -2.07
CA ILE A 282 6.73 -18.65 -2.39
C ILE A 282 8.07 -19.00 -3.05
N GLY A 283 8.74 -20.02 -2.55
CA GLY A 283 10.03 -20.47 -3.13
C GLY A 283 9.90 -20.98 -4.55
N SER A 284 8.84 -21.76 -4.84
CA SER A 284 8.57 -22.26 -6.21
C SER A 284 8.22 -21.12 -7.15
N VAL A 285 7.40 -20.15 -6.72
CA VAL A 285 7.01 -18.99 -7.53
C VAL A 285 8.21 -18.09 -7.85
N LEU A 286 9.05 -17.81 -6.85
CA LEU A 286 10.29 -17.06 -7.08
C LEU A 286 11.22 -17.77 -8.09
N LYS A 287 11.40 -19.09 -7.95
CA LYS A 287 12.22 -19.88 -8.90
C LYS A 287 11.62 -19.90 -10.30
N ASP A 288 10.31 -20.06 -10.40
CA ASP A 288 9.63 -20.13 -11.69
C ASP A 288 9.69 -18.78 -12.40
N MET A 289 9.40 -17.67 -11.70
CA MET A 289 9.50 -16.33 -12.28
C MET A 289 10.95 -16.01 -12.73
N PHE A 290 11.96 -16.43 -11.97
CA PHE A 290 13.36 -16.25 -12.36
C PHE A 290 13.72 -17.03 -13.63
N LYS A 291 13.29 -18.29 -13.73
CA LYS A 291 13.58 -19.18 -14.86
C LYS A 291 12.76 -18.82 -16.11
N ASN A 292 11.48 -18.57 -15.93
CA ASN A 292 10.50 -18.41 -17.00
C ASN A 292 10.03 -16.97 -17.15
N TYR A 293 10.90 -16.00 -16.86
CA TYR A 293 10.62 -14.56 -16.80
C TYR A 293 9.80 -14.03 -17.98
N LYS A 294 10.09 -14.49 -19.19
CA LYS A 294 9.41 -14.05 -20.42
C LYS A 294 7.89 -14.26 -20.36
N ASN A 295 7.43 -15.34 -19.71
CA ASN A 295 6.00 -15.65 -19.57
C ASN A 295 5.30 -14.65 -18.65
N TYR A 296 6.01 -14.16 -17.63
CA TYR A 296 5.48 -13.18 -16.67
C TYR A 296 5.48 -11.75 -17.24
N VAL A 297 6.40 -11.43 -18.15
CA VAL A 297 6.46 -10.09 -18.78
C VAL A 297 5.19 -9.77 -19.55
N VAL A 298 4.59 -10.73 -20.23
CA VAL A 298 3.34 -10.53 -20.97
C VAL A 298 2.22 -10.10 -20.01
N LYS A 299 2.07 -10.84 -18.92
CA LYS A 299 1.09 -10.54 -17.86
C LYS A 299 1.39 -9.18 -17.21
N GLY A 300 2.64 -8.89 -16.88
CA GLY A 300 3.05 -7.60 -16.33
C GLY A 300 2.68 -6.42 -17.24
N LYS A 301 2.86 -6.54 -18.55
CA LYS A 301 2.43 -5.50 -19.51
C LYS A 301 0.91 -5.29 -19.50
N GLN A 302 0.13 -6.37 -19.43
CA GLN A 302 -1.33 -6.31 -19.33
C GLN A 302 -1.76 -5.66 -18.02
N GLN A 303 -1.08 -5.98 -16.91
CA GLN A 303 -1.31 -5.31 -15.61
C GLN A 303 -0.99 -3.83 -15.70
N GLY A 304 0.13 -3.47 -16.30
CA GLY A 304 0.52 -2.06 -16.46
C GLY A 304 -0.49 -1.24 -17.27
N HIS A 305 -1.04 -1.82 -18.34
CA HIS A 305 -2.12 -1.19 -19.09
C HIS A 305 -3.35 -0.99 -18.22
N HIS A 306 -3.79 -2.05 -17.52
CA HIS A 306 -4.93 -1.99 -16.60
C HIS A 306 -4.77 -0.90 -15.53
N SER A 307 -3.60 -0.82 -14.88
CA SER A 307 -3.33 0.17 -13.83
C SER A 307 -3.37 1.61 -14.36
N ARG A 308 -2.71 1.90 -15.48
CA ARG A 308 -2.71 3.24 -16.08
C ARG A 308 -4.08 3.67 -16.57
N THR A 309 -4.88 2.76 -17.11
CA THR A 309 -6.21 3.08 -17.66
C THR A 309 -7.25 3.33 -16.57
N ASN A 310 -7.21 2.56 -15.47
CA ASN A 310 -8.29 2.56 -14.49
C ASN A 310 -7.94 3.25 -13.16
N PHE A 311 -6.66 3.51 -12.89
CA PHE A 311 -6.19 4.05 -11.61
C PHE A 311 -5.29 5.29 -11.77
N SER A 312 -5.52 6.10 -12.81
CA SER A 312 -4.84 7.39 -13.01
C SER A 312 -5.44 8.49 -12.13
N PHE A 313 -4.72 9.61 -12.01
CA PHE A 313 -5.24 10.82 -11.39
C PHE A 313 -6.52 11.32 -12.07
N ASP A 314 -6.59 11.25 -13.39
CA ASP A 314 -7.79 11.66 -14.13
C ASP A 314 -9.01 10.83 -13.71
N LYS A 315 -8.84 9.51 -13.62
CA LYS A 315 -9.90 8.61 -13.16
C LYS A 315 -10.31 8.84 -11.70
N MET A 316 -9.36 9.14 -10.85
CA MET A 316 -9.63 9.54 -9.46
C MET A 316 -10.42 10.86 -9.41
N THR A 317 -10.06 11.83 -10.25
CA THR A 317 -10.74 13.14 -10.33
C THR A 317 -12.17 12.99 -10.84
N GLU A 318 -12.40 12.21 -11.91
CA GLU A 318 -13.73 11.88 -12.42
C GLU A 318 -14.60 11.25 -11.32
N LEU A 319 -14.05 10.29 -10.58
CA LEU A 319 -14.74 9.60 -9.50
C LEU A 319 -15.08 10.53 -8.34
N LEU A 320 -14.15 11.40 -7.94
CA LEU A 320 -14.40 12.42 -6.92
C LEU A 320 -15.52 13.38 -7.35
N GLY A 321 -15.52 13.83 -8.61
CA GLY A 321 -16.61 14.66 -9.18
C GLY A 321 -17.98 14.00 -9.00
N THR A 322 -18.08 12.72 -9.35
CA THR A 322 -19.33 11.93 -9.18
C THR A 322 -19.78 11.88 -7.71
N TYR A 323 -18.86 11.75 -6.76
CA TYR A 323 -19.22 11.75 -5.33
C TYR A 323 -19.64 13.14 -4.84
N LEU A 324 -18.98 14.19 -5.29
CA LEU A 324 -19.37 15.57 -4.95
C LEU A 324 -20.76 15.89 -5.48
N GLU A 325 -21.09 15.53 -6.72
CA GLU A 325 -22.42 15.70 -7.28
C GLU A 325 -23.49 14.92 -6.50
N LYS A 326 -23.16 13.72 -6.05
CA LYS A 326 -24.10 12.85 -5.30
C LYS A 326 -24.39 13.34 -3.90
N TYR A 327 -23.39 13.85 -3.19
CA TYR A 327 -23.47 14.08 -1.75
C TYR A 327 -23.47 15.55 -1.35
N VAL A 328 -22.98 16.46 -2.19
CA VAL A 328 -22.90 17.88 -1.88
C VAL A 328 -24.03 18.62 -2.58
N ASN A 329 -25.04 19.03 -1.81
CA ASN A 329 -26.05 19.95 -2.32
C ASN A 329 -25.41 21.33 -2.50
N VAL A 330 -25.10 21.70 -3.76
CA VAL A 330 -24.74 23.06 -4.10
C VAL A 330 -26.00 23.93 -3.95
N PRO A 331 -26.04 24.93 -3.07
CA PRO A 331 -27.16 25.87 -3.05
C PRO A 331 -27.29 26.48 -4.45
N ALA A 332 -28.52 26.60 -4.96
CA ALA A 332 -28.77 27.34 -6.19
C ALA A 332 -28.10 28.70 -6.09
N GLU A 333 -27.42 29.13 -7.17
CA GLU A 333 -26.86 30.48 -7.25
C GLU A 333 -27.99 31.49 -6.95
N VAL A 334 -27.86 32.16 -5.81
CA VAL A 334 -28.72 33.29 -5.51
C VAL A 334 -28.16 34.46 -6.32
N GLU A 335 -28.83 34.81 -7.40
CA GLU A 335 -28.58 36.09 -8.06
C GLU A 335 -28.79 37.20 -7.03
N LEU A 336 -27.70 37.78 -6.55
CA LEU A 336 -27.76 38.97 -5.73
C LEU A 336 -28.23 40.13 -6.61
N GLN A 337 -29.54 40.41 -6.56
CA GLN A 337 -30.05 41.69 -7.10
C GLN A 337 -29.51 42.82 -6.24
N LEU A 338 -28.51 43.49 -6.77
CA LEU A 338 -28.04 44.74 -6.13
C LEU A 338 -29.18 45.79 -6.17
N PRO A 339 -29.43 46.48 -5.07
CA PRO A 339 -30.43 47.56 -5.09
C PRO A 339 -30.06 48.61 -6.12
N THR A 340 -31.03 49.00 -6.93
CA THR A 340 -30.89 50.10 -7.89
C THR A 340 -30.73 51.41 -7.11
N LEU A 341 -29.71 52.17 -7.45
CA LEU A 341 -29.54 53.53 -6.93
C LEU A 341 -30.63 54.41 -7.52
N GLU A 342 -31.55 54.93 -6.68
CA GLU A 342 -32.49 55.98 -7.06
C GLU A 342 -31.82 57.35 -6.92
N LYS A 343 -31.91 58.15 -7.96
CA LYS A 343 -31.47 59.53 -7.90
C LYS A 343 -32.49 60.35 -7.09
N ILE A 344 -32.04 60.93 -6.01
CA ILE A 344 -32.84 61.90 -5.22
C ILE A 344 -32.65 63.24 -5.95
N ASP A 345 -33.76 63.82 -6.50
CA ASP A 345 -33.78 65.14 -7.05
C ASP A 345 -33.84 66.25 -5.98
#